data_22c1d02e9a24e6fdec1f5f3bdc9a90a9
#
_entry.id   22c1d02e9a24e6fdec1f5f3bdc9a90a9
#
_cell.length_a   1.000
_cell.length_b   1.000
_cell.length_c   1.000
_cell.angle_alpha   90.00
_cell.angle_beta   90.00
_cell.angle_gamma   90.00
#
_symmetry.space_group_name_H-M   'P 1'
#
loop_
_entity.id
_entity.type
_entity.pdbx_description
1 polymer ?
#
loop_
_entity_poly.entity_id
_entity_poly.type
_entity_poly.pdbx_seq_one_letter_code
_entity_poly.pdbx_strand_id
1 'polypeptide(L)'
;MKRVLLLFVFLCAVLSIQAQKEISYIETTKNWYYIYDGSGKKIKTLYRNGIGDIKGWGKDFFVTKRGAFYLICDAEGKTLKTLGAQSVGEVVSVSGSTFTSRLGVWIYTWNKEGKKISTRAAQK
;
A
#
# COMPACT_ATOMS: atom_id res chain seq x y z
N MET A 1 -13.01 -34.49 24.60
CA MET A 1 -13.79 -33.96 23.49
C MET A 1 -13.94 -32.45 23.50
N LYS A 2 -14.30 -31.85 24.65
CA LYS A 2 -14.42 -30.37 24.73
C LYS A 2 -13.13 -29.64 24.38
N ARG A 3 -11.97 -30.20 24.73
CA ARG A 3 -10.68 -29.58 24.42
C ARG A 3 -10.38 -29.56 22.92
N VAL A 4 -10.78 -30.59 22.19
CA VAL A 4 -10.56 -30.65 20.74
C VAL A 4 -11.43 -29.62 20.04
N LEU A 5 -12.66 -29.41 20.50
CA LEU A 5 -13.59 -28.44 19.95
C LEU A 5 -13.08 -27.01 20.16
N LEU A 6 -12.57 -26.72 21.36
CA LEU A 6 -12.00 -25.41 21.68
C LEU A 6 -10.76 -25.11 20.83
N LEU A 7 -9.91 -26.10 20.59
CA LEU A 7 -8.74 -25.97 19.75
C LEU A 7 -9.11 -25.63 18.32
N PHE A 8 -10.16 -26.27 17.79
CA PHE A 8 -10.64 -26.02 16.44
C PHE A 8 -11.18 -24.61 16.28
N VAL A 9 -11.97 -24.12 17.24
CA VAL A 9 -12.50 -22.76 17.23
C VAL A 9 -11.37 -21.72 17.29
N PHE A 10 -10.37 -21.98 18.12
CA PHE A 10 -9.19 -21.10 18.23
C PHE A 10 -8.43 -21.02 16.91
N LEU A 11 -8.26 -22.14 16.21
CA LEU A 11 -7.59 -22.20 14.93
C LEU A 11 -8.33 -21.37 13.86
N CYS A 12 -9.65 -21.47 13.83
CA CYS A 12 -10.47 -20.66 12.91
C CYS A 12 -10.33 -19.16 13.20
N ALA A 13 -10.30 -18.77 14.47
CA ALA A 13 -10.14 -17.37 14.86
C ALA A 13 -8.78 -16.82 14.43
N VAL A 14 -7.71 -17.62 14.58
CA VAL A 14 -6.36 -17.22 14.14
C VAL A 14 -6.30 -17.03 12.64
N LEU A 15 -6.92 -17.93 11.86
CA LEU A 15 -6.98 -17.80 10.41
C LEU A 15 -7.73 -16.54 9.98
N SER A 16 -8.82 -16.20 10.69
CA SER A 16 -9.59 -14.99 10.41
C SER A 16 -8.76 -13.72 10.67
N ILE A 17 -7.95 -13.71 11.73
CA ILE A 17 -7.11 -12.57 12.07
C ILE A 17 -6.00 -12.37 11.03
N GLN A 18 -5.51 -13.45 10.43
CA GLN A 18 -4.45 -13.39 9.43
C GLN A 18 -4.93 -12.99 8.04
N ALA A 19 -6.25 -12.95 7.81
CA ALA A 19 -6.79 -12.51 6.54
C ALA A 19 -6.40 -11.04 6.30
N GLN A 20 -5.65 -10.77 5.24
CA GLN A 20 -5.20 -9.43 4.91
C GLN A 20 -6.36 -8.62 4.36
N LYS A 21 -6.38 -7.33 4.73
CA LYS A 21 -7.34 -6.39 4.18
C LYS A 21 -6.86 -5.92 2.81
N GLU A 22 -7.75 -6.00 1.83
CA GLU A 22 -7.46 -5.54 0.49
C GLU A 22 -8.14 -4.21 0.23
N ILE A 23 -7.41 -3.31 -0.42
CA ILE A 23 -7.92 -2.00 -0.80
C ILE A 23 -8.70 -2.13 -2.10
N SER A 24 -9.98 -1.78 -2.06
CA SER A 24 -10.79 -1.69 -3.27
C SER A 24 -10.77 -0.28 -3.83
N TYR A 25 -10.86 0.72 -2.97
CA TYR A 25 -10.95 2.10 -3.40
C TYR A 25 -10.50 3.04 -2.27
N ILE A 26 -9.86 4.15 -2.65
CA ILE A 26 -9.53 5.23 -1.73
C ILE A 26 -10.24 6.48 -2.22
N GLU A 27 -11.22 6.95 -1.43
CA GLU A 27 -11.91 8.21 -1.70
C GLU A 27 -11.08 9.36 -1.17
N THR A 28 -10.82 10.35 -2.03
CA THR A 28 -10.03 11.52 -1.69
C THR A 28 -10.93 12.72 -1.55
N THR A 29 -10.90 13.35 -0.37
CA THR A 29 -11.53 14.64 -0.15
C THR A 29 -10.46 15.71 0.04
N LYS A 30 -10.87 16.94 0.33
CA LYS A 30 -9.92 18.03 0.54
C LYS A 30 -8.91 17.73 1.65
N ASN A 31 -9.37 17.14 2.76
CA ASN A 31 -8.57 16.94 3.96
C ASN A 31 -8.38 15.48 4.36
N TRP A 32 -9.14 14.56 3.76
CA TRP A 32 -9.21 13.17 4.24
C TRP A 32 -9.10 12.17 3.12
N TYR A 33 -8.54 11.00 3.44
CA TYR A 33 -8.63 9.80 2.64
C TYR A 33 -9.48 8.77 3.37
N TYR A 34 -10.42 8.16 2.66
CA TYR A 34 -11.24 7.07 3.18
C TYR A 34 -10.91 5.81 2.41
N ILE A 35 -10.39 4.81 3.11
CA ILE A 35 -9.93 3.56 2.50
C ILE A 35 -11.02 2.52 2.66
N TYR A 36 -11.47 1.93 1.55
CA TYR A 36 -12.55 0.93 1.51
C TYR A 36 -12.03 -0.41 1.04
N ASP A 37 -12.59 -1.50 1.61
CA ASP A 37 -12.31 -2.86 1.16
C ASP A 37 -13.26 -3.29 0.04
N GLY A 38 -13.08 -4.55 -0.44
CA GLY A 38 -13.88 -5.07 -1.54
C GLY A 38 -15.36 -5.27 -1.22
N SER A 39 -15.75 -5.27 0.06
CA SER A 39 -17.15 -5.34 0.46
C SER A 39 -17.80 -3.96 0.60
N GLY A 40 -17.04 -2.90 0.36
CA GLY A 40 -17.51 -1.52 0.53
C GLY A 40 -17.41 -1.00 1.94
N LYS A 41 -16.79 -1.77 2.84
CA LYS A 41 -16.61 -1.37 4.23
C LYS A 41 -15.37 -0.49 4.37
N LYS A 42 -15.48 0.59 5.14
CA LYS A 42 -14.36 1.49 5.37
C LYS A 42 -13.34 0.83 6.30
N ILE A 43 -12.09 0.73 5.84
CA ILE A 43 -10.98 0.19 6.63
C ILE A 43 -10.42 1.26 7.55
N LYS A 44 -10.18 2.48 7.02
CA LYS A 44 -9.50 3.53 7.76
C LYS A 44 -9.83 4.90 7.18
N THR A 45 -9.78 5.91 8.03
CA THR A 45 -9.81 7.33 7.66
C THR A 45 -8.46 7.94 8.02
N LEU A 46 -7.82 8.62 7.07
CA LEU A 46 -6.50 9.22 7.26
C LEU A 46 -6.52 10.70 6.93
N TYR A 47 -5.78 11.48 7.71
CA TYR A 47 -5.63 12.91 7.47
C TYR A 47 -4.62 13.13 6.33
N ARG A 48 -5.06 13.80 5.28
CA ARG A 48 -4.25 13.96 4.06
C ARG A 48 -2.91 14.65 4.31
N ASN A 49 -2.91 15.72 5.12
CA ASN A 49 -1.66 16.43 5.42
C ASN A 49 -0.69 15.59 6.24
N GLY A 50 -1.18 14.59 6.96
CA GLY A 50 -0.32 13.72 7.77
C GLY A 50 0.49 12.73 6.95
N ILE A 51 -0.04 12.27 5.83
CA ILE A 51 0.63 11.23 5.03
C ILE A 51 1.05 11.70 3.65
N GLY A 52 0.62 12.87 3.21
CA GLY A 52 0.97 13.41 1.90
C GLY A 52 -0.02 13.00 0.82
N ASP A 53 0.38 13.19 -0.44
CA ASP A 53 -0.49 12.93 -1.59
C ASP A 53 -0.37 11.48 -2.06
N ILE A 54 -1.50 10.79 -2.16
CA ILE A 54 -1.53 9.41 -2.65
C ILE A 54 -1.22 9.39 -4.14
N LYS A 55 -0.24 8.58 -4.53
CA LYS A 55 0.17 8.39 -5.92
C LYS A 55 -0.50 7.20 -6.58
N GLY A 56 -1.06 6.31 -5.79
CA GLY A 56 -1.78 5.13 -6.25
C GLY A 56 -1.86 4.09 -5.15
N TRP A 57 -2.63 3.04 -5.39
CA TRP A 57 -2.76 1.94 -4.46
C TRP A 57 -2.75 0.62 -5.19
N GLY A 58 -2.19 -0.38 -4.52
CA GLY A 58 -2.21 -1.76 -4.97
C GLY A 58 -3.24 -2.56 -4.21
N LYS A 59 -2.99 -3.86 -4.10
CA LYS A 59 -3.91 -4.79 -3.45
C LYS A 59 -4.08 -4.51 -1.96
N ASP A 60 -2.97 -4.32 -1.24
CA ASP A 60 -2.98 -4.17 0.21
C ASP A 60 -2.02 -3.08 0.70
N PHE A 61 -1.64 -2.17 -0.19
CA PHE A 61 -0.74 -1.06 0.15
C PHE A 61 -1.06 0.14 -0.72
N PHE A 62 -0.55 1.30 -0.33
CA PHE A 62 -0.60 2.49 -1.16
C PHE A 62 0.70 3.28 -1.00
N VAL A 63 0.97 4.15 -1.97
CA VAL A 63 2.17 4.98 -1.99
C VAL A 63 1.75 6.45 -1.95
N THR A 64 2.35 7.20 -1.02
CA THR A 64 2.12 8.65 -0.94
C THR A 64 3.44 9.38 -1.14
N LYS A 65 3.33 10.64 -1.56
CA LYS A 65 4.48 11.54 -1.60
C LYS A 65 4.30 12.64 -0.57
N ARG A 66 5.25 12.74 0.34
CA ARG A 66 5.26 13.76 1.37
C ARG A 66 6.61 14.48 1.33
N GLY A 67 6.61 15.71 0.77
CA GLY A 67 7.85 16.47 0.60
C GLY A 67 8.84 15.73 -0.29
N ALA A 68 10.04 15.47 0.23
CA ALA A 68 11.13 14.81 -0.50
C ALA A 68 11.09 13.27 -0.38
N PHE A 69 10.01 12.71 0.19
CA PHE A 69 9.94 11.27 0.48
C PHE A 69 8.68 10.65 -0.09
N TYR A 70 8.81 9.38 -0.48
CA TYR A 70 7.67 8.51 -0.73
C TYR A 70 7.47 7.62 0.49
N LEU A 71 6.23 7.44 0.90
CA LEU A 71 5.84 6.55 1.99
C LEU A 71 5.08 5.37 1.39
N ILE A 72 5.50 4.17 1.72
CA ILE A 72 4.74 2.96 1.40
C ILE A 72 3.96 2.60 2.65
N CYS A 73 2.63 2.57 2.54
CA CYS A 73 1.73 2.36 3.65
C CYS A 73 0.90 1.11 3.43
N ASP A 74 0.54 0.41 4.52
CA ASP A 74 -0.40 -0.71 4.45
C ASP A 74 -1.84 -0.20 4.32
N ALA A 75 -2.80 -1.11 4.23
CA ALA A 75 -4.21 -0.75 4.04
C ALA A 75 -4.79 0.06 5.20
N GLU A 76 -4.17 0.02 6.37
CA GLU A 76 -4.60 0.79 7.54
C GLU A 76 -3.84 2.11 7.69
N GLY A 77 -2.97 2.44 6.73
CA GLY A 77 -2.24 3.69 6.74
C GLY A 77 -0.95 3.68 7.54
N LYS A 78 -0.52 2.51 8.00
CA LYS A 78 0.74 2.39 8.71
C LYS A 78 1.89 2.45 7.71
N THR A 79 2.89 3.29 7.98
CA THR A 79 4.06 3.39 7.11
C THR A 79 4.94 2.15 7.24
N LEU A 80 5.12 1.44 6.13
CA LEU A 80 5.97 0.26 6.06
C LEU A 80 7.41 0.61 5.70
N LYS A 81 7.57 1.59 4.81
CA LYS A 81 8.89 1.99 4.32
C LYS A 81 8.85 3.44 3.85
N THR A 82 9.95 4.15 4.02
CA THR A 82 10.15 5.51 3.53
C THR A 82 11.31 5.49 2.53
N LEU A 83 11.08 6.05 1.35
CA LEU A 83 12.09 6.11 0.28
C LEU A 83 12.32 7.58 -0.11
N GLY A 84 13.58 7.91 -0.42
CA GLY A 84 13.91 9.24 -0.93
C GLY A 84 13.39 9.43 -2.36
N ALA A 85 12.72 10.54 -2.62
CA ALA A 85 12.17 10.81 -3.94
C ALA A 85 13.26 10.93 -5.01
N GLN A 86 14.45 11.40 -4.64
CA GLN A 86 15.57 11.49 -5.57
C GLN A 86 16.04 10.13 -6.08
N SER A 87 15.96 9.11 -5.25
CA SER A 87 16.36 7.74 -5.62
C SER A 87 15.27 7.01 -6.40
N VAL A 88 14.03 7.32 -6.12
CA VAL A 88 12.87 6.66 -6.75
C VAL A 88 12.53 7.30 -8.08
N GLY A 89 12.56 8.64 -8.13
CA GLY A 89 12.05 9.39 -9.28
C GLY A 89 10.56 9.62 -9.14
N GLU A 90 9.85 9.69 -10.27
CA GLU A 90 8.41 9.91 -10.26
C GLU A 90 7.66 8.57 -10.27
N VAL A 91 6.79 8.38 -9.30
CA VAL A 91 5.92 7.20 -9.27
C VAL A 91 4.83 7.39 -10.31
N VAL A 92 4.76 6.47 -11.28
CA VAL A 92 3.85 6.59 -12.43
C VAL A 92 2.70 5.59 -12.37
N SER A 93 2.84 4.50 -11.64
CA SER A 93 1.74 3.56 -11.45
C SER A 93 1.95 2.72 -10.20
N VAL A 94 0.84 2.29 -9.59
CA VAL A 94 0.84 1.37 -8.45
C VAL A 94 -0.21 0.30 -8.75
N SER A 95 0.13 -0.97 -8.61
CA SER A 95 -0.78 -2.06 -8.96
C SER A 95 -0.35 -3.36 -8.31
N GLY A 96 -1.31 -4.16 -7.86
CA GLY A 96 -1.03 -5.47 -7.27
C GLY A 96 -0.15 -5.35 -6.04
N SER A 97 1.06 -5.87 -6.11
CA SER A 97 2.06 -5.83 -5.04
C SER A 97 3.30 -5.01 -5.39
N THR A 98 3.24 -4.22 -6.48
CA THR A 98 4.38 -3.45 -6.99
C THR A 98 3.98 -2.02 -7.33
N PHE A 99 4.98 -1.16 -7.47
CA PHE A 99 4.79 0.14 -8.09
C PHE A 99 5.96 0.43 -9.04
N THR A 100 5.70 1.31 -10.00
CA THR A 100 6.65 1.66 -11.05
C THR A 100 6.99 3.14 -10.93
N SER A 101 8.28 3.46 -11.06
CA SER A 101 8.74 4.83 -11.06
C SER A 101 9.66 5.08 -12.25
N ARG A 102 9.81 6.35 -12.59
CA ARG A 102 10.68 6.78 -13.68
C ARG A 102 11.68 7.82 -13.17
N LEU A 103 12.95 7.55 -13.43
CA LEU A 103 14.02 8.48 -13.08
C LEU A 103 14.87 8.68 -14.33
N GLY A 104 14.70 9.83 -15.01
CA GLY A 104 15.35 10.12 -16.27
C GLY A 104 14.95 9.12 -17.35
N VAL A 105 15.91 8.36 -17.86
CA VAL A 105 15.68 7.34 -18.89
C VAL A 105 15.39 5.97 -18.31
N TRP A 106 15.40 5.85 -16.99
CA TRP A 106 15.26 4.55 -16.32
C TRP A 106 13.86 4.36 -15.77
N ILE A 107 13.35 3.13 -15.92
CA ILE A 107 12.09 2.71 -15.32
C ILE A 107 12.40 1.63 -14.30
N TYR A 108 11.96 1.86 -13.07
CA TYR A 108 12.17 0.95 -11.94
C TYR A 108 10.86 0.32 -11.53
N THR A 109 10.89 -0.97 -11.23
CA THR A 109 9.78 -1.66 -10.56
C THR A 109 10.21 -1.96 -9.13
N TRP A 110 9.34 -1.60 -8.19
CA TRP A 110 9.57 -1.76 -6.75
C TRP A 110 8.52 -2.68 -6.16
N ASN A 111 8.88 -3.45 -5.17
CA ASN A 111 7.89 -4.19 -4.39
C ASN A 111 7.35 -3.32 -3.26
N LYS A 112 6.30 -3.78 -2.59
CA LYS A 112 5.66 -3.02 -1.51
C LYS A 112 6.52 -2.90 -0.26
N GLU A 113 7.60 -3.67 -0.14
CA GLU A 113 8.60 -3.53 0.92
C GLU A 113 9.64 -2.46 0.61
N GLY A 114 9.54 -1.80 -0.56
CA GLY A 114 10.45 -0.72 -0.94
C GLY A 114 11.75 -1.20 -1.56
N LYS A 115 11.79 -2.42 -2.06
CA LYS A 115 12.96 -2.98 -2.73
C LYS A 115 12.78 -2.88 -4.23
N LYS A 116 13.82 -2.37 -4.92
CA LYS A 116 13.82 -2.30 -6.38
C LYS A 116 14.06 -3.71 -6.94
N ILE A 117 13.11 -4.21 -7.74
CA ILE A 117 13.16 -5.57 -8.26
C ILE A 117 13.50 -5.64 -9.74
N SER A 118 13.37 -4.53 -10.47
CA SER A 118 13.82 -4.50 -11.86
C SER A 118 14.16 -3.08 -12.31
N THR A 119 14.99 -2.99 -13.33
CA THR A 119 15.41 -1.75 -13.96
C THR A 119 15.42 -1.98 -15.47
N ARG A 120 14.82 -1.06 -16.21
CA ARG A 120 14.92 -1.08 -17.68
C ARG A 120 14.98 0.34 -18.22
N ALA A 121 15.47 0.49 -19.44
CA ALA A 121 15.48 1.78 -20.12
C ALA A 121 14.09 2.07 -20.67
N ALA A 122 13.69 3.34 -20.62
CA ALA A 122 12.43 3.77 -21.21
C ALA A 122 12.47 3.62 -22.72
N GLN A 123 11.34 3.26 -23.32
CA GLN A 123 11.19 3.21 -24.77
C GLN A 123 11.18 4.63 -25.33
N LYS A 124 11.75 4.81 -26.52
CA LYS A 124 11.73 6.08 -27.23
C LYS A 124 10.42 6.27 -28.02
#